data_43f955f4f935eeef053319fda3c06952
#
_entry.id   43f955f4f935eeef053319fda3c06952
#
_cell.length_a   1.000
_cell.length_b   1.000
_cell.length_c   1.000
_cell.angle_alpha   90.00
_cell.angle_beta   90.00
_cell.angle_gamma   90.00
#
_symmetry.space_group_name_H-M   'P 1'
#
loop_
_entity.id
_entity.type
_entity.pdbx_description
1 polymer ?
#
loop_
_entity_poly.entity_id
_entity_poly.type
_entity_poly.pdbx_seq_one_letter_code
_entity_poly.pdbx_strand_id
1 'polypeptide(L)'
;MMKKLYPFLFLPLLISASAAAIGVGEVTSIMFANDQMLAKEIDNASDSARFVSVSAHRLSTPMAGGKIIPMEQPGELLSTPANVILPAGAREHFRFIYHGPEDDKERYYRLSWLD
;
A
#
# COMPACT_ATOMS: atom_id res chain seq x y z
N MET A 1 -14.09 -8.09 -11.21
CA MET A 1 -13.26 -6.97 -11.54
C MET A 1 -12.05 -6.88 -10.62
N MET A 2 -10.93 -6.46 -11.13
CA MET A 2 -9.71 -6.42 -10.34
C MET A 2 -9.37 -5.01 -9.94
N LYS A 3 -8.82 -4.86 -8.77
CA LYS A 3 -8.29 -3.61 -8.30
C LYS A 3 -6.83 -3.86 -7.96
N LYS A 4 -5.93 -3.08 -8.54
CA LYS A 4 -4.51 -3.32 -8.34
C LYS A 4 -3.93 -2.30 -7.39
N LEU A 5 -3.09 -2.78 -6.47
CA LEU A 5 -2.44 -1.93 -5.50
C LEU A 5 -0.93 -2.01 -5.73
N TYR A 6 -0.31 -0.87 -5.97
CA TYR A 6 1.12 -0.83 -6.23
C TYR A 6 1.82 -0.06 -5.12
N PRO A 7 2.69 -0.70 -4.35
CA PRO A 7 3.50 0.03 -3.39
C PRO A 7 4.44 0.92 -4.17
N PHE A 8 4.81 2.02 -3.58
CA PHE A 8 5.62 2.98 -4.24
C PHE A 8 7.00 2.53 -4.46
N LEU A 9 7.24 1.30 -4.41
CA LEU A 9 8.55 0.84 -4.40
C LEU A 9 9.19 0.54 -5.68
N PHE A 10 8.55 0.64 -6.76
CA PHE A 10 9.25 0.29 -7.97
C PHE A 10 10.19 1.41 -8.35
N LEU A 11 10.40 2.35 -7.52
CA LEU A 11 11.38 3.29 -7.77
C LEU A 11 12.64 2.77 -7.28
N PRO A 12 13.31 2.20 -8.03
CA PRO A 12 14.34 1.37 -7.64
C PRO A 12 15.40 1.93 -6.89
N LEU A 13 15.89 2.77 -7.32
CA LEU A 13 17.04 3.17 -6.88
C LEU A 13 16.99 3.54 -5.55
N LEU A 14 16.16 4.07 -5.22
CA LEU A 14 16.17 4.64 -4.10
C LEU A 14 16.23 3.78 -3.08
N ILE A 15 15.96 2.88 -3.30
CA ILE A 15 15.85 2.05 -2.43
C ILE A 15 16.93 1.85 -1.76
N SER A 16 17.72 2.14 -2.07
CA SER A 16 18.81 2.04 -1.40
C SER A 16 18.61 1.41 -0.11
N ALA A 17 19.55 1.06 0.41
CA ALA A 17 19.67 0.34 1.55
C ALA A 17 18.87 0.77 2.71
N SER A 18 18.65 1.98 2.83
CA SER A 18 17.97 2.43 4.00
C SER A 18 16.60 1.87 4.10
N ALA A 19 16.07 1.45 3.01
CA ALA A 19 14.72 0.98 3.05
C ALA A 19 14.65 -0.41 3.57
N ALA A 20 15.74 -1.04 3.72
CA ALA A 20 15.75 -2.44 4.09
C ALA A 20 15.21 -2.73 5.48
N ALA A 21 14.99 -1.73 6.29
CA ALA A 21 14.49 -1.98 7.63
C ALA A 21 13.07 -2.55 7.62
N ILE A 22 12.28 -2.24 6.61
CA ILE A 22 10.91 -2.68 6.58
C ILE A 22 10.66 -3.54 5.37
N GLY A 23 10.10 -4.72 5.59
CA GLY A 23 9.69 -5.60 4.51
C GLY A 23 8.21 -5.47 4.26
N VAL A 24 7.83 -5.20 3.03
CA VAL A 24 6.44 -5.00 2.69
C VAL A 24 5.85 -6.15 1.88
N GLY A 25 6.59 -7.19 1.65
CA GLY A 25 6.10 -8.32 0.88
C GLY A 25 6.04 -8.03 -0.61
N GLU A 26 4.98 -8.45 -1.26
CA GLU A 26 4.89 -8.28 -2.70
C GLU A 26 4.67 -6.83 -3.08
N VAL A 27 5.31 -6.39 -4.17
CA VAL A 27 5.18 -5.02 -4.60
C VAL A 27 3.90 -4.76 -5.35
N THR A 28 3.26 -5.76 -5.88
CA THR A 28 2.00 -5.61 -6.59
C THR A 28 0.98 -6.57 -5.99
N SER A 29 -0.20 -6.09 -5.74
CA SER A 29 -1.28 -6.91 -5.21
C SER A 29 -2.56 -6.66 -5.99
N ILE A 30 -3.44 -7.64 -6.02
CA ILE A 30 -4.70 -7.55 -6.74
C ILE A 30 -5.84 -7.85 -5.78
N MET A 31 -6.84 -6.98 -5.81
CA MET A 31 -8.07 -7.21 -5.08
C MET A 31 -9.18 -7.44 -6.10
N PHE A 32 -9.83 -8.60 -6.04
CA PHE A 32 -10.85 -8.94 -7.01
C PHE A 32 -12.18 -8.28 -6.67
N ALA A 33 -13.10 -8.30 -7.62
CA ALA A 33 -14.34 -7.56 -7.49
C ALA A 33 -15.17 -7.89 -6.25
N ASN A 34 -15.14 -9.13 -5.85
CA ASN A 34 -15.91 -9.55 -4.68
C ASN A 34 -15.11 -9.43 -3.39
N ASP A 35 -13.87 -8.97 -3.46
CA ASP A 35 -13.07 -8.77 -2.29
C ASP A 35 -13.23 -7.33 -1.85
N GLN A 36 -13.39 -7.10 -0.58
CA GLN A 36 -13.50 -5.74 -0.05
C GLN A 36 -12.29 -5.37 0.79
N MET A 37 -11.40 -6.30 1.03
CA MET A 37 -10.25 -6.07 1.89
C MET A 37 -9.03 -6.81 1.37
N LEU A 38 -7.88 -6.18 1.51
CA LEU A 38 -6.60 -6.80 1.24
C LEU A 38 -5.72 -6.56 2.47
N ALA A 39 -5.06 -7.60 2.96
CA ALA A 39 -4.14 -7.46 4.08
C ALA A 39 -2.71 -7.60 3.59
N LYS A 40 -1.82 -6.77 4.11
CA LYS A 40 -0.40 -6.89 3.84
C LYS A 40 0.33 -6.94 5.17
N GLU A 41 1.24 -7.91 5.29
CA GLU A 41 2.05 -8.03 6.47
C GLU A 41 3.33 -7.23 6.29
N ILE A 42 3.68 -6.44 7.28
CA ILE A 42 4.89 -5.65 7.28
C ILE A 42 5.77 -6.16 8.40
N ASP A 43 7.04 -6.31 8.16
CA ASP A 43 7.95 -6.74 9.22
C ASP A 43 9.08 -5.73 9.39
N ASN A 44 9.56 -5.62 10.60
CA ASN A 44 10.68 -4.78 10.95
C ASN A 44 11.89 -5.66 11.21
N ALA A 45 12.75 -5.78 10.24
CA ALA A 45 13.92 -6.63 10.36
C ALA A 45 15.09 -5.93 11.06
N SER A 46 14.91 -4.70 11.49
CA SER A 46 15.97 -3.97 12.15
C SER A 46 16.01 -4.29 13.64
N ASP A 47 16.99 -3.78 14.33
CA ASP A 47 17.15 -4.02 15.75
C ASP A 47 16.61 -2.85 16.60
N SER A 48 15.83 -1.97 16.02
CA SER A 48 15.21 -0.88 16.75
C SER A 48 13.77 -0.69 16.31
N ALA A 49 12.97 -0.10 17.15
CA ALA A 49 11.59 0.17 16.81
C ALA A 49 11.49 1.20 15.68
N ARG A 50 10.49 1.06 14.84
CA ARG A 50 10.27 1.97 13.71
C ARG A 50 8.86 2.50 13.72
N PHE A 51 8.70 3.75 13.34
CA PHE A 51 7.38 4.30 13.16
C PHE A 51 7.06 4.13 11.67
N VAL A 52 6.02 3.36 11.37
CA VAL A 52 5.66 3.04 10.01
C VAL A 52 4.32 3.63 9.69
N SER A 53 4.22 4.33 8.59
CA SER A 53 2.94 4.85 8.12
C SER A 53 2.75 4.50 6.65
N VAL A 54 1.50 4.44 6.22
CA VAL A 54 1.18 4.15 4.83
C VAL A 54 0.13 5.14 4.35
N SER A 55 0.25 5.57 3.12
CA SER A 55 -0.77 6.37 2.48
C SER A 55 -1.13 5.77 1.14
N ALA A 56 -2.36 5.91 0.73
CA ALA A 56 -2.85 5.38 -0.53
C ALA A 56 -3.25 6.51 -1.46
N HIS A 57 -2.84 6.43 -2.71
CA HIS A 57 -3.19 7.41 -3.71
C HIS A 57 -3.73 6.69 -4.93
N ARG A 58 -4.76 7.24 -5.54
CA ARG A 58 -5.29 6.67 -6.78
C ARG A 58 -4.39 7.07 -7.95
N LEU A 59 -4.14 6.13 -8.85
CA LEU A 59 -3.31 6.39 -10.03
C LEU A 59 -4.15 6.33 -11.30
N SER A 60 -3.75 7.12 -12.28
CA SER A 60 -4.40 7.10 -13.59
C SER A 60 -4.09 5.81 -14.34
N THR A 61 -2.94 5.22 -14.10
CA THR A 61 -2.52 4.00 -14.77
C THR A 61 -1.49 3.29 -13.88
N PRO A 62 -1.37 1.97 -13.96
CA PRO A 62 -0.36 1.26 -13.18
C PRO A 62 1.03 1.36 -13.81
N MET A 63 1.15 1.95 -14.98
CA MET A 63 2.42 2.02 -15.68
C MET A 63 3.27 3.16 -15.17
N ALA A 64 4.55 3.13 -15.51
CA ALA A 64 5.43 4.24 -15.23
C ALA A 64 4.87 5.48 -15.91
N GLY A 65 4.88 6.57 -15.25
CA GLY A 65 4.25 7.77 -15.76
C GLY A 65 2.82 7.96 -15.30
N GLY A 66 2.27 7.02 -14.58
CA GLY A 66 0.96 7.20 -13.97
C GLY A 66 0.95 8.37 -13.02
N LYS A 67 -0.13 9.13 -13.01
CA LYS A 67 -0.24 10.32 -12.17
C LYS A 67 -1.22 10.07 -11.06
N ILE A 68 -0.99 10.73 -9.93
CA ILE A 68 -1.93 10.67 -8.83
C ILE A 68 -3.14 11.48 -9.24
N ILE A 69 -4.31 10.88 -9.13
CA ILE A 69 -5.57 11.51 -9.46
C ILE A 69 -6.49 11.44 -8.24
N PRO A 70 -7.50 12.29 -8.17
CA PRO A 70 -8.40 12.27 -7.02
C PRO A 70 -9.20 10.97 -6.93
N MET A 71 -9.50 10.55 -5.74
CA MET A 71 -10.41 9.45 -5.52
C MET A 71 -11.84 9.89 -5.87
N GLU A 72 -12.66 8.95 -6.31
CA GLU A 72 -14.02 9.29 -6.72
C GLU A 72 -14.89 9.62 -5.53
N GLN A 73 -14.57 9.09 -4.38
CA GLN A 73 -15.28 9.45 -3.15
C GLN A 73 -14.31 9.39 -1.98
N PRO A 74 -14.57 10.17 -0.93
CA PRO A 74 -13.70 10.15 0.24
C PRO A 74 -13.64 8.77 0.85
N GLY A 75 -12.45 8.35 1.20
CA GLY A 75 -12.30 7.05 1.82
C GLY A 75 -12.46 5.88 0.85
N GLU A 76 -12.32 6.13 -0.43
CA GLU A 76 -12.43 5.07 -1.44
C GLU A 76 -11.52 3.90 -1.12
N LEU A 77 -10.34 4.13 -0.66
CA LEU A 77 -9.44 3.07 -0.16
C LEU A 77 -8.88 3.52 1.18
N LEU A 78 -9.17 2.76 2.22
CA LEU A 78 -8.74 3.10 3.57
C LEU A 78 -7.76 2.07 4.08
N SER A 79 -6.79 2.54 4.84
CA SER A 79 -5.82 1.67 5.50
C SER A 79 -6.12 1.62 7.00
N THR A 80 -6.01 0.45 7.60
CA THR A 80 -6.16 0.30 9.04
C THR A 80 -5.15 -0.74 9.56
N PRO A 81 -4.21 -0.35 10.40
CA PRO A 81 -3.99 1.01 10.85
C PRO A 81 -3.38 1.86 9.75
N ALA A 82 -3.38 3.17 9.91
CA ALA A 82 -2.69 4.06 8.97
C ALA A 82 -1.22 4.21 9.38
N ASN A 83 -0.94 4.08 10.65
CA ASN A 83 0.43 4.14 11.15
C ASN A 83 0.55 3.31 12.43
N VAL A 84 1.78 2.92 12.74
CA VAL A 84 2.00 2.08 13.90
C VAL A 84 3.48 2.19 14.29
N ILE A 85 3.78 2.02 15.56
CA ILE A 85 5.14 1.86 16.01
C ILE A 85 5.40 0.37 16.03
N LEU A 86 6.35 -0.07 15.22
CA LEU A 86 6.63 -1.49 15.04
C LEU A 86 7.92 -1.82 15.78
N PRO A 87 7.87 -2.59 16.85
CA PRO A 87 9.07 -2.95 17.59
C PRO A 87 10.06 -3.75 16.75
N ALA A 88 11.29 -3.78 17.20
CA ALA A 88 12.34 -4.53 16.52
C ALA A 88 11.91 -5.99 16.33
N GLY A 89 12.05 -6.49 15.13
CA GLY A 89 11.70 -7.88 14.82
C GLY A 89 10.22 -8.19 14.78
N ALA A 90 9.37 -7.22 14.97
CA ALA A 90 7.93 -7.45 15.01
C ALA A 90 7.29 -7.39 13.64
N ARG A 91 6.08 -7.89 13.56
CA ARG A 91 5.28 -7.89 12.34
C ARG A 91 3.92 -7.31 12.65
N GLU A 92 3.30 -6.71 11.64
CA GLU A 92 1.97 -6.14 11.77
C GLU A 92 1.24 -6.27 10.44
N HIS A 93 -0.07 -6.41 10.51
CA HIS A 93 -0.89 -6.46 9.31
C HIS A 93 -1.57 -5.13 9.11
N PHE A 94 -1.44 -4.59 7.89
CA PHE A 94 -2.18 -3.42 7.48
C PHE A 94 -3.27 -3.92 6.54
N ARG A 95 -4.50 -3.52 6.79
CA ARG A 95 -5.63 -3.92 5.97
C ARG A 95 -6.08 -2.74 5.13
N PHE A 96 -6.33 -2.99 3.86
CA PHE A 96 -6.78 -1.97 2.94
C PHE A 96 -8.20 -2.32 2.53
N ILE A 97 -9.12 -1.41 2.80
CA ILE A 97 -10.54 -1.66 2.63
C ILE A 97 -11.05 -0.75 1.52
N TYR A 98 -11.69 -1.34 0.53
CA TYR A 98 -12.21 -0.59 -0.60
C TYR A 98 -13.67 -0.22 -0.34
N HIS A 99 -13.97 1.08 -0.41
CA HIS A 99 -15.31 1.61 -0.26
C HIS A 99 -15.70 2.47 -1.47
N GLY A 100 -15.07 2.27 -2.59
CA GLY A 100 -15.38 3.04 -3.79
C GLY A 100 -16.60 2.49 -4.53
N PRO A 101 -16.84 3.01 -5.73
CA PRO A 101 -17.97 2.54 -6.53
C PRO A 101 -17.86 1.06 -6.85
N GLU A 102 -19.00 0.39 -6.90
CA GLU A 102 -19.07 -1.00 -7.29
C GLU A 102 -19.45 -1.06 -8.74
N ASP A 103 -18.49 -1.24 -9.60
CA ASP A 103 -18.70 -1.29 -11.03
C ASP A 103 -17.68 -2.28 -11.64
N ASP A 104 -17.55 -2.31 -12.94
CA ASP A 104 -16.68 -3.24 -13.63
C ASP A 104 -15.37 -2.58 -14.07
N LYS A 105 -14.97 -1.48 -13.46
CA LYS A 105 -13.74 -0.79 -13.81
C LYS A 105 -12.60 -1.24 -12.93
N GLU A 106 -11.41 -1.31 -13.51
CA GLU A 106 -10.20 -1.49 -12.73
C GLU A 106 -9.78 -0.15 -12.16
N ARG A 107 -9.29 -0.16 -10.94
CA ARG A 107 -8.73 1.04 -10.32
C ARG A 107 -7.33 0.71 -9.81
N TYR A 108 -6.45 1.70 -9.87
CA TYR A 108 -5.06 1.51 -9.54
C TYR A 108 -4.68 2.44 -8.41
N TYR A 109 -3.92 1.92 -7.45
CA TYR A 109 -3.53 2.70 -6.27
C TYR A 109 -2.06 2.50 -5.98
N ARG A 110 -1.43 3.55 -5.47
CA ARG A 110 -0.07 3.48 -4.99
C ARG A 110 -0.11 3.54 -3.48
N LEU A 111 0.54 2.58 -2.83
CA LEU A 111 0.69 2.60 -1.39
C LEU A 111 2.09 3.10 -1.11
N SER A 112 2.20 4.21 -0.41
CA SER A 112 3.48 4.80 -0.06
C SER A 112 3.76 4.51 1.40
N TRP A 113 4.87 3.85 1.66
CA TRP A 113 5.25 3.44 3.00
C TRP A 113 6.34 4.37 3.50
N LEU A 114 6.14 4.95 4.68
CA LEU A 114 7.13 5.79 5.31
C LEU A 114 7.58 5.12 6.60
N ASP A 115 8.88 5.11 6.78
CA ASP A 115 9.50 4.53 7.96
C ASP A 115 10.02 5.63 8.89
#